data_c1617681fc74776f357835776e16b012
#
_entry.id   c1617681fc74776f357835776e16b012
#
_cell.length_a   1.000
_cell.length_b   1.000
_cell.length_c   1.000
_cell.angle_alpha   90.00
_cell.angle_beta   90.00
_cell.angle_gamma   90.00
#
_symmetry.space_group_name_H-M   'P 1'
#
loop_
_entity.id
_entity.type
_entity.pdbx_description
1 polymer ?
#
loop_
_entity_poly.entity_id
_entity_poly.type
_entity_poly.pdbx_seq_one_letter_code
_entity_poly.pdbx_strand_id
1 'polypeptide(L)'
;MSETKERILNVSLSLFSEKGYSAVSIRDICKEVEIKESSIYYHFKNKHAIFEELLSRFQNKADSMMGHLASQLTGETEPLGDNFYMVACNHFFEHYLMDEFCNKIMRLMLIEQFNNEEVKKVYDHWMFVEPLKFQSSIFQMLMEMGIIVKADSEYMAIKYYAPIFFFAQKWLFCGKLSEENKESFRKDAYKHIQLFFLKWRGLKWLTL
;
A
#
# COMPACT_ATOMS: atom_id res chain seq x y z
N MET A 1 8.27 0.18 -23.55
CA MET A 1 9.18 1.11 -22.82
C MET A 1 10.59 0.62 -23.06
N SER A 2 11.65 1.46 -23.10
CA SER A 2 13.01 0.93 -23.32
C SER A 2 13.51 0.25 -22.04
N GLU A 3 14.25 -0.87 -22.19
CA GLU A 3 14.86 -1.64 -21.09
C GLU A 3 15.71 -0.74 -20.17
N THR A 4 16.46 0.17 -20.76
CA THR A 4 17.29 1.14 -20.00
C THR A 4 16.44 2.06 -19.11
N LYS A 5 15.27 2.54 -19.59
CA LYS A 5 14.37 3.38 -18.78
C LYS A 5 13.87 2.62 -17.55
N GLU A 6 13.52 1.35 -17.69
CA GLU A 6 13.09 0.51 -16.57
C GLU A 6 14.23 0.25 -15.56
N ARG A 7 15.44 0.00 -16.04
CA ARG A 7 16.62 -0.14 -15.15
C ARG A 7 16.87 1.13 -14.35
N ILE A 8 16.77 2.31 -14.98
CA ILE A 8 16.92 3.60 -14.29
C ILE A 8 15.86 3.73 -13.18
N LEU A 9 14.60 3.44 -13.46
CA LEU A 9 13.51 3.51 -12.48
C LEU A 9 13.72 2.55 -11.31
N ASN A 10 14.05 1.30 -11.59
CA ASN A 10 14.25 0.27 -10.57
C ASN A 10 15.44 0.57 -9.65
N VAL A 11 16.57 1.00 -10.23
CA VAL A 11 17.76 1.39 -9.48
C VAL A 11 17.48 2.66 -8.65
N SER A 12 16.84 3.66 -9.26
CA SER A 12 16.48 4.89 -8.55
C SER A 12 15.57 4.60 -7.37
N LEU A 13 14.55 3.75 -7.56
CA LEU A 13 13.65 3.37 -6.47
C LEU A 13 14.39 2.65 -5.34
N SER A 14 15.30 1.74 -5.66
CA SER A 14 16.12 1.06 -4.64
C SER A 14 16.95 2.06 -3.83
N LEU A 15 17.67 2.96 -4.51
CA LEU A 15 18.47 3.99 -3.85
C LEU A 15 17.61 4.95 -3.01
N PHE A 16 16.49 5.42 -3.56
CA PHE A 16 15.58 6.35 -2.87
C PHE A 16 14.93 5.70 -1.64
N SER A 17 14.57 4.43 -1.71
CA SER A 17 13.95 3.70 -0.59
C SER A 17 14.93 3.37 0.55
N GLU A 18 16.23 3.43 0.30
CA GLU A 18 17.28 3.18 1.28
C GLU A 18 17.84 4.47 1.89
N LYS A 19 18.04 5.50 1.07
CA LYS A 19 18.78 6.70 1.45
C LYS A 19 17.91 7.96 1.52
N GLY A 20 16.68 7.91 1.01
CA GLY A 20 15.84 9.08 0.75
C GLY A 20 16.12 9.72 -0.62
N TYR A 21 15.12 10.38 -1.17
CA TYR A 21 15.20 11.08 -2.46
C TYR A 21 16.27 12.19 -2.44
N SER A 22 16.30 13.00 -1.37
CA SER A 22 17.19 14.16 -1.25
C SER A 22 18.66 13.76 -1.25
N ALA A 23 19.02 12.63 -0.65
CA ALA A 23 20.41 12.17 -0.49
C ALA A 23 21.00 11.51 -1.75
N VAL A 24 20.18 11.15 -2.75
CA VAL A 24 20.63 10.45 -3.97
C VAL A 24 20.81 11.44 -5.11
N SER A 25 21.94 11.41 -5.79
CA SER A 25 22.25 12.21 -6.98
C SER A 25 22.02 11.44 -8.29
N ILE A 26 21.92 12.17 -9.41
CA ILE A 26 21.91 11.56 -10.76
C ILE A 26 23.17 10.71 -10.99
N ARG A 27 24.33 11.15 -10.45
CA ARG A 27 25.60 10.40 -10.55
C ARG A 27 25.53 9.05 -9.86
N ASP A 28 24.90 9.00 -8.69
CA ASP A 28 24.72 7.74 -7.95
C ASP A 28 23.88 6.75 -8.75
N ILE A 29 22.79 7.24 -9.35
CA ILE A 29 21.92 6.43 -10.22
C ILE A 29 22.70 5.95 -11.45
N CYS A 30 23.42 6.84 -12.15
CA CYS A 30 24.19 6.49 -13.33
C CYS A 30 25.28 5.46 -13.04
N LYS A 31 25.96 5.60 -11.89
CA LYS A 31 26.97 4.64 -11.43
C LYS A 31 26.37 3.24 -11.24
N GLU A 32 25.22 3.16 -10.59
CA GLU A 32 24.56 1.87 -10.29
C GLU A 32 23.90 1.25 -11.53
N VAL A 33 23.39 2.06 -12.47
CA VAL A 33 22.85 1.60 -13.77
C VAL A 33 23.98 1.30 -14.76
N GLU A 34 25.23 1.69 -14.47
CA GLU A 34 26.39 1.56 -15.37
C GLU A 34 26.20 2.31 -16.71
N ILE A 35 25.71 3.55 -16.65
CA ILE A 35 25.53 4.43 -17.82
C ILE A 35 26.23 5.80 -17.59
N LYS A 36 26.52 6.50 -18.70
CA LYS A 36 26.99 7.88 -18.65
C LYS A 36 25.86 8.82 -18.22
N GLU A 37 26.19 9.91 -17.52
CA GLU A 37 25.22 10.94 -17.15
C GLU A 37 24.46 11.52 -18.36
N SER A 38 25.12 11.68 -19.51
CA SER A 38 24.46 12.11 -20.74
C SER A 38 23.35 11.15 -21.21
N SER A 39 23.48 9.86 -20.91
CA SER A 39 22.49 8.85 -21.31
C SER A 39 21.23 8.89 -20.47
N ILE A 40 21.30 9.28 -19.19
CA ILE A 40 20.11 9.38 -18.33
C ILE A 40 19.21 10.51 -18.79
N TYR A 41 19.79 11.63 -19.27
CA TYR A 41 19.02 12.78 -19.77
C TYR A 41 18.27 12.52 -21.08
N TYR A 42 18.61 11.44 -21.77
CA TYR A 42 17.80 10.95 -22.91
C TYR A 42 16.46 10.36 -22.46
N HIS A 43 16.40 9.81 -21.25
CA HIS A 43 15.21 9.16 -20.70
C HIS A 43 14.42 10.06 -19.74
N PHE A 44 15.12 10.85 -18.94
CA PHE A 44 14.53 11.70 -17.90
C PHE A 44 15.15 13.08 -17.88
N LYS A 45 14.34 14.12 -17.91
CA LYS A 45 14.77 15.51 -17.90
C LYS A 45 15.64 15.88 -16.68
N ASN A 46 15.34 15.30 -15.53
CA ASN A 46 16.05 15.53 -14.27
C ASN A 46 15.66 14.42 -13.26
N LYS A 47 16.25 14.45 -12.05
CA LYS A 47 15.95 13.50 -10.96
C LYS A 47 14.47 13.53 -10.55
N HIS A 48 13.86 14.73 -10.57
CA HIS A 48 12.44 14.89 -10.21
C HIS A 48 11.52 14.15 -11.19
N ALA A 49 11.81 14.17 -12.48
CA ALA A 49 11.02 13.42 -13.46
C ALA A 49 11.06 11.89 -13.25
N ILE A 50 12.16 11.35 -12.70
CA ILE A 50 12.22 9.94 -12.27
C ILE A 50 11.30 9.71 -11.08
N PHE A 51 11.35 10.60 -10.11
CA PHE A 51 10.52 10.53 -8.91
C PHE A 51 9.02 10.64 -9.23
N GLU A 52 8.62 11.61 -10.05
CA GLU A 52 7.22 11.77 -10.51
C GLU A 52 6.70 10.52 -11.23
N GLU A 53 7.52 9.91 -12.11
CA GLU A 53 7.15 8.67 -12.80
C GLU A 53 6.94 7.52 -11.81
N LEU A 54 7.79 7.38 -10.79
CA LEU A 54 7.65 6.37 -9.74
C LEU A 54 6.38 6.57 -8.91
N LEU A 55 6.08 7.82 -8.51
CA LEU A 55 4.85 8.14 -7.78
C LEU A 55 3.60 7.90 -8.63
N SER A 56 3.62 8.31 -9.91
CA SER A 56 2.49 8.07 -10.82
C SER A 56 2.19 6.57 -10.99
N ARG A 57 3.22 5.73 -11.12
CA ARG A 57 3.06 4.27 -11.15
C ARG A 57 2.47 3.71 -9.87
N PHE A 58 2.91 4.23 -8.73
CA PHE A 58 2.37 3.84 -7.43
C PHE A 58 0.89 4.22 -7.31
N GLN A 59 0.52 5.44 -7.67
CA GLN A 59 -0.86 5.91 -7.67
C GLN A 59 -1.75 5.02 -8.54
N ASN A 60 -1.35 4.75 -9.78
CA ASN A 60 -2.10 3.87 -10.68
C ASN A 60 -2.28 2.45 -10.10
N LYS A 61 -1.25 1.93 -9.43
CA LYS A 61 -1.33 0.61 -8.78
C LYS A 61 -2.25 0.62 -7.56
N ALA A 62 -2.21 1.69 -6.77
CA ALA A 62 -3.11 1.89 -5.63
C ALA A 62 -4.58 2.01 -6.07
N ASP A 63 -4.87 2.82 -7.09
CA ASP A 63 -6.21 2.98 -7.66
C ASP A 63 -6.74 1.65 -8.22
N SER A 64 -5.91 0.91 -8.96
CA SER A 64 -6.26 -0.42 -9.46
C SER A 64 -6.56 -1.40 -8.33
N MET A 65 -5.78 -1.37 -7.25
CA MET A 65 -6.00 -2.20 -6.06
C MET A 65 -7.34 -1.88 -5.39
N MET A 66 -7.64 -0.59 -5.17
CA MET A 66 -8.91 -0.15 -4.57
C MET A 66 -10.10 -0.55 -5.44
N GLY A 67 -10.01 -0.37 -6.76
CA GLY A 67 -11.05 -0.79 -7.71
C GLY A 67 -11.29 -2.30 -7.69
N HIS A 68 -10.23 -3.10 -7.62
CA HIS A 68 -10.33 -4.56 -7.52
C HIS A 68 -11.02 -5.00 -6.21
N LEU A 69 -10.60 -4.43 -5.07
CA LEU A 69 -11.22 -4.72 -3.78
C LEU A 69 -12.71 -4.34 -3.75
N ALA A 70 -13.06 -3.17 -4.31
CA ALA A 70 -14.45 -2.74 -4.41
C ALA A 70 -15.27 -3.72 -5.26
N SER A 71 -14.77 -4.15 -6.42
CA SER A 71 -15.48 -5.09 -7.31
C SER A 71 -15.67 -6.47 -6.68
N GLN A 72 -14.71 -6.96 -5.90
CA GLN A 72 -14.86 -8.24 -5.16
C GLN A 72 -15.97 -8.18 -4.11
N LEU A 73 -16.17 -7.03 -3.47
CA LEU A 73 -17.17 -6.86 -2.41
C LEU A 73 -18.57 -6.52 -2.93
N THR A 74 -18.66 -5.94 -4.13
CA THR A 74 -19.93 -5.55 -4.77
C THR A 74 -20.39 -6.50 -5.87
N GLY A 75 -19.61 -7.53 -6.20
CA GLY A 75 -19.90 -8.50 -7.27
C GLY A 75 -21.22 -9.25 -7.01
N GLU A 76 -22.13 -9.20 -7.97
CA GLU A 76 -23.50 -9.76 -7.89
C GLU A 76 -23.55 -11.31 -7.96
N THR A 77 -22.40 -11.99 -8.06
CA THR A 77 -22.36 -13.37 -8.57
C THR A 77 -22.31 -14.47 -7.52
N GLU A 78 -21.93 -14.16 -6.26
CA GLU A 78 -21.99 -15.15 -5.19
C GLU A 78 -22.23 -14.48 -3.82
N PRO A 79 -22.96 -15.14 -2.89
CA PRO A 79 -23.04 -14.67 -1.51
C PRO A 79 -21.63 -14.54 -0.92
N LEU A 80 -21.38 -13.46 -0.18
CA LEU A 80 -20.13 -13.30 0.56
C LEU A 80 -19.99 -14.49 1.51
N GLY A 81 -19.07 -15.41 1.23
CA GLY A 81 -18.80 -16.56 2.09
C GLY A 81 -18.23 -16.14 3.44
N ASP A 82 -18.22 -17.03 4.43
CA ASP A 82 -17.79 -16.76 5.82
C ASP A 82 -16.42 -16.09 5.96
N ASN A 83 -15.56 -16.24 4.97
CA ASN A 83 -14.18 -15.73 4.96
C ASN A 83 -13.92 -14.66 3.89
N PHE A 84 -14.96 -14.00 3.34
CA PHE A 84 -14.80 -13.00 2.28
C PHE A 84 -13.76 -11.92 2.61
N TYR A 85 -13.75 -11.48 3.87
CA TYR A 85 -12.80 -10.49 4.35
C TYR A 85 -11.34 -10.99 4.34
N MET A 86 -11.13 -12.30 4.54
CA MET A 86 -9.78 -12.88 4.47
C MET A 86 -9.23 -12.87 3.05
N VAL A 87 -10.09 -13.16 2.06
CA VAL A 87 -9.69 -13.13 0.63
C VAL A 87 -9.32 -11.71 0.21
N ALA A 88 -10.17 -10.73 0.53
CA ALA A 88 -9.92 -9.32 0.23
C ALA A 88 -8.63 -8.80 0.92
N CYS A 89 -8.46 -9.13 2.22
CA CYS A 89 -7.26 -8.74 2.96
C CYS A 89 -5.99 -9.41 2.41
N ASN A 90 -6.07 -10.70 2.06
CA ASN A 90 -4.94 -11.40 1.46
C ASN A 90 -4.49 -10.74 0.16
N HIS A 91 -5.44 -10.40 -0.73
CA HIS A 91 -5.12 -9.70 -1.97
C HIS A 91 -4.43 -8.35 -1.71
N PHE A 92 -4.97 -7.55 -0.79
CA PHE A 92 -4.37 -6.28 -0.38
C PHE A 92 -2.96 -6.45 0.21
N PHE A 93 -2.76 -7.45 1.06
CA PHE A 93 -1.46 -7.68 1.69
C PHE A 93 -0.41 -8.13 0.68
N GLU A 94 -0.72 -9.15 -0.13
CA GLU A 94 0.26 -9.73 -1.07
C GLU A 94 0.59 -8.76 -2.22
N HIS A 95 -0.41 -8.10 -2.79
CA HIS A 95 -0.24 -7.31 -4.02
C HIS A 95 -0.05 -5.81 -3.80
N TYR A 96 -0.12 -5.35 -2.54
CA TYR A 96 0.11 -3.94 -2.22
C TYR A 96 1.11 -3.75 -1.08
N LEU A 97 0.83 -4.19 0.14
CA LEU A 97 1.74 -3.94 1.27
C LEU A 97 3.06 -4.72 1.17
N MET A 98 3.01 -5.97 0.69
CA MET A 98 4.17 -6.86 0.54
C MET A 98 4.71 -6.91 -0.90
N ASP A 99 4.10 -6.17 -1.82
CA ASP A 99 4.67 -5.97 -3.15
C ASP A 99 5.96 -5.15 -3.05
N GLU A 100 7.02 -5.60 -3.70
CA GLU A 100 8.34 -4.99 -3.56
C GLU A 100 8.38 -3.54 -4.03
N PHE A 101 7.71 -3.22 -5.15
CA PHE A 101 7.64 -1.87 -5.68
C PHE A 101 6.87 -0.93 -4.74
N CYS A 102 5.66 -1.32 -4.32
CA CYS A 102 4.85 -0.53 -3.39
C CYS A 102 5.56 -0.32 -2.06
N ASN A 103 6.17 -1.37 -1.51
CA ASN A 103 6.91 -1.30 -0.26
C ASN A 103 8.08 -0.30 -0.34
N LYS A 104 8.87 -0.34 -1.43
CA LYS A 104 9.96 0.62 -1.64
C LYS A 104 9.45 2.06 -1.76
N ILE A 105 8.32 2.30 -2.45
CA ILE A 105 7.70 3.64 -2.52
C ILE A 105 7.22 4.11 -1.14
N MET A 106 6.57 3.26 -0.36
CA MET A 106 6.12 3.59 1.00
C MET A 106 7.30 3.93 1.91
N ARG A 107 8.39 3.18 1.83
CA ARG A 107 9.63 3.48 2.57
C ARG A 107 10.27 4.79 2.12
N LEU A 108 10.33 5.05 0.82
CA LEU A 108 10.81 6.33 0.28
C LEU A 108 9.99 7.49 0.86
N MET A 109 8.65 7.39 0.85
CA MET A 109 7.78 8.43 1.40
C MET A 109 7.97 8.61 2.91
N LEU A 110 8.15 7.52 3.67
CA LEU A 110 8.45 7.54 5.10
C LEU A 110 9.73 8.30 5.43
N ILE A 111 10.79 8.11 4.64
CA ILE A 111 12.07 8.78 4.86
C ILE A 111 11.99 10.27 4.48
N GLU A 112 11.33 10.56 3.37
CA GLU A 112 11.40 11.88 2.74
C GLU A 112 10.32 12.88 3.22
N GLN A 113 9.24 12.41 3.87
CA GLN A 113 8.12 13.26 4.31
C GLN A 113 8.53 14.45 5.20
N PHE A 114 9.65 14.35 5.90
CA PHE A 114 10.17 15.42 6.78
C PHE A 114 11.02 16.43 6.03
N ASN A 115 11.46 16.11 4.82
CA ASN A 115 12.35 16.94 4.01
C ASN A 115 11.66 17.52 2.77
N ASN A 116 10.49 17.01 2.41
CA ASN A 116 9.78 17.37 1.19
C ASN A 116 8.26 17.41 1.42
N GLU A 117 7.70 18.63 1.38
CA GLU A 117 6.27 18.86 1.64
C GLU A 117 5.34 18.22 0.60
N GLU A 118 5.81 18.08 -0.65
CA GLU A 118 5.06 17.38 -1.71
C GLU A 118 4.96 15.87 -1.40
N VAL A 119 6.09 15.28 -1.00
CA VAL A 119 6.11 13.86 -0.59
C VAL A 119 5.24 13.63 0.64
N LYS A 120 5.28 14.55 1.60
CA LYS A 120 4.42 14.48 2.79
C LYS A 120 2.93 14.44 2.42
N LYS A 121 2.48 15.29 1.50
CA LYS A 121 1.09 15.29 1.03
C LYS A 121 0.70 13.96 0.38
N VAL A 122 1.57 13.40 -0.46
CA VAL A 122 1.35 12.09 -1.09
C VAL A 122 1.32 10.99 -0.03
N TYR A 123 2.22 11.03 0.94
CA TYR A 123 2.26 10.09 2.06
C TYR A 123 0.97 10.15 2.89
N ASP A 124 0.56 11.35 3.32
CA ASP A 124 -0.66 11.54 4.12
C ASP A 124 -1.89 11.01 3.36
N HIS A 125 -1.98 11.32 2.06
CA HIS A 125 -3.08 10.88 1.21
C HIS A 125 -3.18 9.35 1.13
N TRP A 126 -2.10 8.68 0.76
CA TRP A 126 -2.10 7.23 0.51
C TRP A 126 -1.96 6.36 1.76
N MET A 127 -1.42 6.90 2.85
CA MET A 127 -1.27 6.15 4.10
C MET A 127 -2.45 6.36 5.06
N PHE A 128 -3.16 7.47 4.98
CA PHE A 128 -4.22 7.78 5.94
C PHE A 128 -5.56 8.15 5.29
N VAL A 129 -5.58 9.08 4.34
CA VAL A 129 -6.85 9.61 3.82
C VAL A 129 -7.61 8.54 3.01
N GLU A 130 -7.03 8.04 1.94
CA GLU A 130 -7.71 7.09 1.05
C GLU A 130 -8.00 5.72 1.71
N PRO A 131 -7.07 5.10 2.46
CA PRO A 131 -7.37 3.84 3.13
C PRO A 131 -8.51 3.94 4.14
N LEU A 132 -8.57 5.02 4.93
CA LEU A 132 -9.64 5.21 5.91
C LEU A 132 -10.99 5.49 5.25
N LYS A 133 -11.01 6.33 4.20
CA LYS A 133 -12.21 6.61 3.42
C LYS A 133 -12.76 5.33 2.76
N PHE A 134 -11.90 4.58 2.08
CA PHE A 134 -12.27 3.32 1.45
C PHE A 134 -12.82 2.33 2.49
N GLN A 135 -12.10 2.14 3.60
CA GLN A 135 -12.50 1.20 4.64
C GLN A 135 -13.82 1.60 5.32
N SER A 136 -14.05 2.90 5.53
CA SER A 136 -15.33 3.42 6.06
C SER A 136 -16.49 3.09 5.12
N SER A 137 -16.32 3.27 3.81
CA SER A 137 -17.34 2.92 2.80
C SER A 137 -17.66 1.41 2.81
N ILE A 138 -16.65 0.56 2.95
CA ILE A 138 -16.83 -0.89 3.05
C ILE A 138 -17.62 -1.24 4.32
N PHE A 139 -17.29 -0.66 5.47
CA PHE A 139 -18.03 -0.94 6.70
C PHE A 139 -19.47 -0.44 6.63
N GLN A 140 -19.72 0.73 6.03
CA GLN A 140 -21.08 1.19 5.82
C GLN A 140 -21.88 0.19 4.99
N MET A 141 -21.35 -0.30 3.88
CA MET A 141 -21.97 -1.31 3.05
C MET A 141 -22.24 -2.60 3.84
N LEU A 142 -21.28 -3.11 4.61
CA LEU A 142 -21.45 -4.32 5.42
C LEU A 142 -22.52 -4.16 6.52
N MET A 143 -22.67 -2.96 7.08
CA MET A 143 -23.76 -2.62 8.01
C MET A 143 -25.13 -2.62 7.31
N GLU A 144 -25.23 -2.04 6.12
CA GLU A 144 -26.46 -2.03 5.32
C GLU A 144 -26.89 -3.43 4.93
N MET A 145 -25.94 -4.31 4.61
CA MET A 145 -26.19 -5.72 4.34
C MET A 145 -26.53 -6.53 5.62
N GLY A 146 -26.33 -5.97 6.82
CA GLY A 146 -26.54 -6.63 8.11
C GLY A 146 -25.50 -7.71 8.44
N ILE A 147 -24.35 -7.68 7.78
CA ILE A 147 -23.20 -8.57 8.03
C ILE A 147 -22.49 -8.19 9.33
N ILE A 148 -22.37 -6.89 9.59
CA ILE A 148 -21.84 -6.36 10.85
C ILE A 148 -22.89 -5.49 11.55
N VAL A 149 -22.71 -5.29 12.86
CA VAL A 149 -23.61 -4.44 13.66
C VAL A 149 -23.47 -2.98 13.27
N LYS A 150 -24.56 -2.20 13.38
CA LYS A 150 -24.54 -0.77 13.11
C LYS A 150 -23.65 -0.05 14.12
N ALA A 151 -22.71 0.76 13.62
CA ALA A 151 -21.79 1.56 14.39
C ALA A 151 -21.32 2.78 13.55
N ASP A 152 -20.45 3.61 14.11
CA ASP A 152 -19.76 4.66 13.38
C ASP A 152 -18.72 4.05 12.42
N SER A 153 -18.94 4.17 11.11
CA SER A 153 -18.10 3.55 10.07
C SER A 153 -16.69 4.15 10.01
N GLU A 154 -16.55 5.45 10.27
CA GLU A 154 -15.25 6.12 10.27
C GLU A 154 -14.41 5.65 11.48
N TYR A 155 -15.01 5.57 12.64
CA TYR A 155 -14.34 5.06 13.83
C TYR A 155 -14.00 3.57 13.71
N MET A 156 -14.86 2.78 13.07
CA MET A 156 -14.54 1.38 12.75
C MET A 156 -13.37 1.27 11.78
N ALA A 157 -13.30 2.12 10.76
CA ALA A 157 -12.18 2.15 9.82
C ALA A 157 -10.86 2.43 10.54
N ILE A 158 -10.83 3.39 11.47
CA ILE A 158 -9.65 3.66 12.30
C ILE A 158 -9.26 2.44 13.13
N LYS A 159 -10.22 1.81 13.85
CA LYS A 159 -9.95 0.63 14.68
C LYS A 159 -9.45 -0.58 13.90
N TYR A 160 -9.91 -0.73 12.67
CA TYR A 160 -9.48 -1.80 11.78
C TYR A 160 -8.09 -1.53 11.21
N TYR A 161 -7.88 -0.34 10.65
CA TYR A 161 -6.69 0.00 9.91
C TYR A 161 -5.46 0.30 10.79
N ALA A 162 -5.64 0.97 11.92
CA ALA A 162 -4.51 1.39 12.75
C ALA A 162 -3.60 0.24 13.21
N PRO A 163 -4.10 -0.93 13.68
CA PRO A 163 -3.23 -2.06 14.00
C PRO A 163 -2.55 -2.66 12.76
N ILE A 164 -3.22 -2.72 11.61
CA ILE A 164 -2.62 -3.20 10.36
C ILE A 164 -1.45 -2.29 9.96
N PHE A 165 -1.65 -0.98 10.01
CA PHE A 165 -0.60 0.01 9.76
C PHE A 165 0.56 -0.13 10.75
N PHE A 166 0.27 -0.32 12.05
CA PHE A 166 1.29 -0.58 13.06
C PHE A 166 2.12 -1.83 12.74
N PHE A 167 1.48 -2.94 12.34
CA PHE A 167 2.19 -4.16 11.97
C PHE A 167 2.99 -3.99 10.68
N ALA A 168 2.48 -3.25 9.69
CA ALA A 168 3.22 -2.91 8.49
C ALA A 168 4.47 -2.07 8.82
N GLN A 169 4.35 -1.07 9.69
CA GLN A 169 5.50 -0.31 10.20
C GLN A 169 6.53 -1.23 10.85
N LYS A 170 6.08 -2.10 11.74
CA LYS A 170 6.94 -2.99 12.53
C LYS A 170 7.69 -4.00 11.65
N TRP A 171 7.03 -4.60 10.67
CA TRP A 171 7.53 -5.77 9.96
C TRP A 171 7.95 -5.49 8.52
N LEU A 172 7.24 -4.60 7.81
CA LEU A 172 7.44 -4.41 6.37
C LEU A 172 8.26 -3.16 6.04
N PHE A 173 8.19 -2.09 6.85
CA PHE A 173 8.83 -0.82 6.52
C PHE A 173 10.14 -0.57 7.28
N CYS A 174 10.34 -1.19 8.44
CA CYS A 174 11.52 -1.03 9.29
C CYS A 174 12.62 -2.07 9.00
N GLY A 175 13.02 -2.27 7.75
CA GLY A 175 14.07 -3.24 7.41
C GLY A 175 13.95 -3.80 6.01
N LYS A 176 14.58 -4.95 5.76
CA LYS A 176 14.43 -5.66 4.51
C LYS A 176 13.05 -6.33 4.44
N LEU A 177 12.43 -6.31 3.26
CA LEU A 177 11.22 -7.06 2.98
C LEU A 177 11.57 -8.56 2.82
N SER A 178 11.88 -9.23 3.93
CA SER A 178 12.20 -10.66 3.97
C SER A 178 10.94 -11.51 4.11
N GLU A 179 11.00 -12.78 3.73
CA GLU A 179 9.87 -13.71 3.94
C GLU A 179 9.54 -13.90 5.42
N GLU A 180 10.54 -13.88 6.30
CA GLU A 180 10.33 -13.92 7.76
C GLU A 180 9.50 -12.74 8.26
N ASN A 181 9.81 -11.52 7.78
CA ASN A 181 9.07 -10.31 8.12
C ASN A 181 7.65 -10.32 7.53
N LYS A 182 7.48 -10.79 6.30
CA LYS A 182 6.16 -10.96 5.68
C LYS A 182 5.29 -11.95 6.46
N GLU A 183 5.87 -13.07 6.88
CA GLU A 183 5.15 -14.07 7.67
C GLU A 183 4.76 -13.54 9.06
N SER A 184 5.65 -12.80 9.72
CA SER A 184 5.37 -12.13 10.97
C SER A 184 4.24 -11.11 10.85
N PHE A 185 4.25 -10.33 9.75
CA PHE A 185 3.17 -9.41 9.43
C PHE A 185 1.84 -10.14 9.20
N ARG A 186 1.82 -11.19 8.36
CA ARG A 186 0.61 -12.00 8.10
C ARG A 186 0.01 -12.52 9.41
N LYS A 187 0.84 -13.14 10.25
CA LYS A 187 0.42 -13.69 11.54
C LYS A 187 -0.28 -12.63 12.41
N ASP A 188 0.35 -11.47 12.59
CA ASP A 188 -0.18 -10.42 13.48
C ASP A 188 -1.42 -9.75 12.86
N ALA A 189 -1.39 -9.44 11.55
CA ALA A 189 -2.48 -8.79 10.85
C ALA A 189 -3.73 -9.70 10.76
N TYR A 190 -3.58 -10.96 10.38
CA TYR A 190 -4.73 -11.89 10.30
C TYR A 190 -5.35 -12.17 11.66
N LYS A 191 -4.54 -12.29 12.71
CA LYS A 191 -5.07 -12.41 14.07
C LYS A 191 -5.91 -11.19 14.46
N HIS A 192 -5.43 -9.99 14.15
CA HIS A 192 -6.19 -8.77 14.40
C HIS A 192 -7.53 -8.76 13.63
N ILE A 193 -7.49 -9.06 12.34
CA ILE A 193 -8.68 -9.07 11.49
C ILE A 193 -9.74 -10.07 11.99
N GLN A 194 -9.32 -11.28 12.33
CA GLN A 194 -10.21 -12.30 12.91
C GLN A 194 -10.89 -11.80 14.19
N LEU A 195 -10.12 -11.23 15.12
CA LEU A 195 -10.66 -10.69 16.37
C LEU A 195 -11.57 -9.48 16.13
N PHE A 196 -11.25 -8.64 15.15
CA PHE A 196 -12.07 -7.50 14.78
C PHE A 196 -13.45 -7.97 14.28
N PHE A 197 -13.51 -8.86 13.29
CA PHE A 197 -14.78 -9.36 12.75
C PHE A 197 -15.56 -10.21 13.75
N LEU A 198 -14.90 -10.99 14.59
CA LEU A 198 -15.56 -11.71 15.70
C LEU A 198 -16.32 -10.76 16.63
N LYS A 199 -15.76 -9.60 16.93
CA LYS A 199 -16.38 -8.60 17.82
C LYS A 199 -17.59 -7.90 17.19
N TRP A 200 -17.55 -7.69 15.87
CA TRP A 200 -18.52 -6.85 15.16
C TRP A 200 -19.52 -7.67 14.34
N ARG A 201 -19.65 -8.98 14.55
CA ARG A 201 -20.63 -9.86 13.87
C ARG A 201 -22.05 -9.35 14.01
N GLY A 202 -22.77 -9.26 12.88
CA GLY A 202 -24.22 -9.02 12.83
C GLY A 202 -25.03 -10.31 12.94
N LEU A 203 -26.34 -10.18 13.05
CA LEU A 203 -27.26 -11.34 13.16
C LEU A 203 -27.21 -12.27 11.93
N LYS A 204 -26.92 -11.75 10.75
CA LYS A 204 -26.81 -12.56 9.53
C LYS A 204 -25.60 -13.50 9.46
N TRP A 205 -24.59 -13.29 10.30
CA TRP A 205 -23.45 -14.21 10.40
C TRP A 205 -23.78 -15.53 11.09
N LEU A 206 -24.90 -15.60 11.77
CA LEU A 206 -25.37 -16.82 12.45
C LEU A 206 -26.16 -17.74 11.50
N THR A 207 -26.46 -17.29 10.29
CA THR A 207 -27.30 -17.99 9.29
C THR A 207 -26.55 -18.28 7.97
N LEU A 208 -25.29 -17.94 7.85
CA LEU A 208 -24.37 -18.31 6.76
C LEU A 208 -23.47 -19.47 7.22
#